data_9e3046439862d1630b11f361e42aab05
#
_entry.id   9e3046439862d1630b11f361e42aab05
#
_cell.length_a   1.000
_cell.length_b   1.000
_cell.length_c   1.000
_cell.angle_alpha   90.00
_cell.angle_beta   90.00
_cell.angle_gamma   90.00
#
_symmetry.space_group_name_H-M   'P 1'
#
loop_
_entity.id
_entity.type
_entity.pdbx_description
1 polymer ?
#
loop_
_entity_poly.entity_id
_entity_poly.type
_entity_poly.pdbx_seq_one_letter_code
_entity_poly.pdbx_strand_id
1 'polypeptide(L)'
;HGVVQAFPDAAKTADDLKKKQGIDIKIIYGMEGYVFDDEGLIDEEGNIDYKSRPTNHIILLAATQEGMKNLYKLVSFSHLDYFYKKPRLPKSVINKYRDGLIIGSACEAGELYQAFYHQRPEAEIRKIAGFYDYFEIQPLINNRFLTEDVTEGGKYPDRRRLTNDDLMDINRSIVALGEEMERPVVATTDAHYDSDTSAIYR
;
A
#
# COMPACT_ATOMS: atom_id res chain seq x y z
N HIS A 1 3.08 2.80 9.28
CA HIS A 1 1.91 2.80 8.39
C HIS A 1 0.70 3.50 9.04
N GLY A 2 -0.18 4.07 8.22
CA GLY A 2 -1.42 4.70 8.68
C GLY A 2 -1.27 6.08 9.33
N VAL A 3 -0.14 6.75 9.17
CA VAL A 3 0.18 8.04 9.80
C VAL A 3 0.78 9.03 8.81
N VAL A 4 0.71 10.31 9.15
CA VAL A 4 1.15 11.44 8.31
C VAL A 4 2.01 12.46 9.08
N GLN A 5 2.63 12.06 10.17
CA GLN A 5 3.38 12.95 11.08
C GLN A 5 4.56 13.65 10.39
N ALA A 6 5.18 13.04 9.38
CA ALA A 6 6.34 13.60 8.70
C ALA A 6 6.01 14.77 7.74
N PHE A 7 4.73 15.03 7.45
CA PHE A 7 4.34 16.04 6.45
C PHE A 7 4.86 17.46 6.76
N PRO A 8 4.71 17.99 7.99
CA PRO A 8 5.21 19.33 8.32
C PRO A 8 6.73 19.44 8.20
N ASP A 9 7.45 18.41 8.66
CA ASP A 9 8.92 18.39 8.63
C ASP A 9 9.44 18.28 7.19
N ALA A 10 8.82 17.46 6.35
CA ALA A 10 9.15 17.36 4.94
C ALA A 10 8.92 18.70 4.22
N ALA A 11 7.77 19.35 4.44
CA ALA A 11 7.45 20.66 3.87
C ALA A 11 8.47 21.72 4.28
N LYS A 12 8.79 21.79 5.59
CA LYS A 12 9.78 22.73 6.12
C LYS A 12 11.17 22.47 5.54
N THR A 13 11.58 21.21 5.44
CA THR A 13 12.89 20.83 4.88
C THR A 13 13.00 21.24 3.42
N ALA A 14 11.97 20.99 2.61
CA ALA A 14 11.95 21.41 1.21
C ALA A 14 12.02 22.94 1.04
N ASP A 15 11.28 23.69 1.88
CA ASP A 15 11.31 25.16 1.89
C ASP A 15 12.69 25.71 2.32
N ASP A 16 13.31 25.12 3.33
CA ASP A 16 14.67 25.46 3.76
C ASP A 16 15.71 25.17 2.69
N LEU A 17 15.66 24.05 2.00
CA LEU A 17 16.55 23.71 0.89
C LEU A 17 16.42 24.71 -0.25
N LYS A 18 15.18 25.06 -0.60
CA LYS A 18 14.92 26.07 -1.62
C LYS A 18 15.49 27.44 -1.26
N LYS A 19 15.26 27.92 -0.03
CA LYS A 19 15.70 29.23 0.45
C LYS A 19 17.21 29.33 0.65
N LYS A 20 17.84 28.29 1.21
CA LYS A 20 19.25 28.32 1.62
C LYS A 20 20.20 27.85 0.54
N GLN A 21 19.77 26.95 -0.34
CA GLN A 21 20.64 26.25 -1.31
C GLN A 21 20.14 26.38 -2.76
N GLY A 22 18.97 26.97 -3.00
CA GLY A 22 18.38 27.05 -4.35
C GLY A 22 17.87 25.70 -4.88
N ILE A 23 17.78 24.66 -4.04
CA ILE A 23 17.33 23.33 -4.43
C ILE A 23 15.80 23.26 -4.30
N ASP A 24 15.11 23.07 -5.42
CA ASP A 24 13.65 22.94 -5.47
C ASP A 24 13.25 21.45 -5.51
N ILE A 25 12.69 20.94 -4.41
CA ILE A 25 12.22 19.56 -4.28
C ILE A 25 10.71 19.55 -4.19
N LYS A 26 10.07 18.79 -5.07
CA LYS A 26 8.63 18.55 -5.01
C LYS A 26 8.34 17.48 -3.95
N ILE A 27 7.50 17.79 -2.98
CA ILE A 27 6.99 16.83 -2.00
C ILE A 27 5.71 16.20 -2.53
N ILE A 28 5.65 14.86 -2.49
CA ILE A 28 4.46 14.08 -2.74
C ILE A 28 3.96 13.57 -1.38
N TYR A 29 2.80 14.06 -0.97
CA TYR A 29 2.21 13.68 0.31
C TYR A 29 1.37 12.42 0.15
N GLY A 30 1.65 11.41 0.95
CA GLY A 30 0.93 10.15 0.90
C GLY A 30 1.05 9.33 2.18
N MET A 31 0.24 8.31 2.27
CA MET A 31 0.22 7.38 3.39
C MET A 31 0.15 5.96 2.86
N GLU A 32 0.96 5.07 3.42
CA GLU A 32 0.72 3.64 3.31
C GLU A 32 -0.24 3.22 4.43
N GLY A 33 -1.39 2.67 4.05
CA GLY A 33 -2.46 2.28 4.96
C GLY A 33 -2.71 0.78 5.01
N TYR A 34 -3.66 0.38 5.85
CA TYR A 34 -4.13 -1.00 5.96
C TYR A 34 -5.57 -1.10 5.45
N VAL A 35 -5.74 -1.61 4.24
CA VAL A 35 -7.05 -1.75 3.58
C VAL A 35 -7.63 -3.15 3.77
N PHE A 36 -8.94 -3.24 3.78
CA PHE A 36 -9.67 -4.50 3.64
C PHE A 36 -10.91 -4.30 2.77
N ASP A 37 -11.31 -5.38 2.11
CA ASP A 37 -12.55 -5.42 1.36
C ASP A 37 -13.70 -5.68 2.33
N ASP A 38 -14.62 -4.73 2.44
CA ASP A 38 -15.79 -4.77 3.32
C ASP A 38 -17.06 -5.21 2.58
N GLU A 39 -16.94 -5.71 1.35
CA GLU A 39 -18.08 -6.30 0.63
C GLU A 39 -18.66 -7.49 1.42
N GLY A 40 -19.96 -7.41 1.74
CA GLY A 40 -20.67 -8.40 2.54
C GLY A 40 -20.41 -8.34 4.07
N LEU A 41 -19.72 -7.30 4.54
CA LEU A 41 -19.47 -7.04 5.96
C LEU A 41 -20.27 -5.88 6.52
N ILE A 42 -21.17 -5.30 5.74
CA ILE A 42 -22.02 -4.18 6.12
C ILE A 42 -23.37 -4.78 6.56
N ASP A 43 -23.79 -4.49 7.80
CA ASP A 43 -25.08 -4.91 8.33
C ASP A 43 -26.26 -4.02 7.82
N GLU A 44 -27.48 -4.36 8.20
CA GLU A 44 -28.71 -3.62 7.80
C GLU A 44 -28.72 -2.19 8.36
N GLU A 45 -28.03 -1.94 9.48
CA GLU A 45 -27.87 -0.61 10.08
C GLU A 45 -26.71 0.19 9.51
N GLY A 46 -25.92 -0.40 8.58
CA GLY A 46 -24.78 0.23 7.94
C GLY A 46 -23.47 0.17 8.72
N ASN A 47 -23.38 -0.65 9.78
CA ASN A 47 -22.13 -0.86 10.50
C ASN A 47 -21.26 -1.87 9.75
N ILE A 48 -19.95 -1.64 9.78
CA ILE A 48 -18.94 -2.47 9.10
C ILE A 48 -18.25 -3.39 10.12
N ASP A 49 -18.26 -4.70 9.88
CA ASP A 49 -17.40 -5.62 10.63
C ASP A 49 -15.93 -5.48 10.20
N TYR A 50 -15.25 -4.50 10.80
CA TYR A 50 -13.85 -4.18 10.49
C TYR A 50 -12.83 -5.08 11.21
N LYS A 51 -13.27 -6.09 11.97
CA LYS A 51 -12.39 -6.98 12.76
C LYS A 51 -12.18 -8.34 12.13
N SER A 52 -13.14 -8.85 11.37
CA SER A 52 -13.19 -10.24 10.90
C SER A 52 -12.21 -10.55 9.76
N ARG A 53 -11.85 -9.58 8.92
CA ARG A 53 -10.98 -9.82 7.76
C ARG A 53 -9.54 -9.34 7.99
N PRO A 54 -8.54 -10.02 7.39
CA PRO A 54 -7.18 -9.52 7.33
C PRO A 54 -7.12 -8.22 6.52
N THR A 55 -6.04 -7.47 6.68
CA THR A 55 -5.77 -6.25 5.90
C THR A 55 -4.58 -6.44 5.01
N ASN A 56 -4.62 -5.76 3.86
CA ASN A 56 -3.49 -5.59 2.94
C ASN A 56 -2.95 -4.16 3.01
N HIS A 57 -1.77 -3.93 2.44
CA HIS A 57 -1.23 -2.59 2.30
C HIS A 57 -1.87 -1.87 1.11
N ILE A 58 -1.94 -0.54 1.20
CA ILE A 58 -2.45 0.36 0.18
C ILE A 58 -1.69 1.67 0.23
N ILE A 59 -1.42 2.27 -0.92
CA ILE A 59 -0.83 3.62 -1.00
C ILE A 59 -1.93 4.62 -1.34
N LEU A 60 -2.01 5.70 -0.57
CA LEU A 60 -2.91 6.82 -0.80
C LEU A 60 -2.09 8.09 -0.98
N LEU A 61 -2.05 8.66 -2.18
CA LEU A 61 -1.32 9.89 -2.50
C LEU A 61 -2.30 11.05 -2.69
N ALA A 62 -2.00 12.20 -2.09
CA ALA A 62 -2.79 13.41 -2.29
C ALA A 62 -2.34 14.13 -3.58
N ALA A 63 -3.17 14.11 -4.61
CA ALA A 63 -2.92 14.78 -5.88
C ALA A 63 -3.41 16.24 -5.89
N THR A 64 -4.40 16.56 -5.04
CA THR A 64 -5.01 17.88 -4.94
C THR A 64 -5.17 18.33 -3.49
N GLN A 65 -5.55 19.61 -3.27
CA GLN A 65 -5.88 20.11 -1.94
C GLN A 65 -7.10 19.39 -1.33
N GLU A 66 -8.08 19.01 -2.15
CA GLU A 66 -9.20 18.20 -1.68
C GLU A 66 -8.75 16.78 -1.31
N GLY A 67 -7.86 16.17 -2.13
CA GLY A 67 -7.22 14.90 -1.81
C GLY A 67 -6.47 14.94 -0.48
N MET A 68 -5.77 16.05 -0.16
CA MET A 68 -5.10 16.22 1.14
C MET A 68 -6.11 16.21 2.29
N LYS A 69 -7.23 16.92 2.16
CA LYS A 69 -8.29 16.90 3.18
C LYS A 69 -8.90 15.51 3.35
N ASN A 70 -9.13 14.82 2.23
CA ASN A 70 -9.66 13.46 2.24
C ASN A 70 -8.67 12.47 2.83
N LEU A 71 -7.38 12.61 2.56
CA LEU A 71 -6.33 11.80 3.20
C LEU A 71 -6.37 11.96 4.73
N TYR A 72 -6.46 13.20 5.26
CA TYR A 72 -6.57 13.44 6.70
C TYR A 72 -7.84 12.84 7.30
N LYS A 73 -8.99 12.90 6.59
CA LYS A 73 -10.22 12.23 7.04
C LYS A 73 -10.03 10.71 7.11
N LEU A 74 -9.42 10.10 6.08
CA LEU A 74 -9.15 8.66 6.06
C LEU A 74 -8.22 8.24 7.20
N VAL A 75 -7.16 9.02 7.47
CA VAL A 75 -6.30 8.79 8.66
C VAL A 75 -7.14 8.84 9.94
N SER A 76 -8.00 9.84 10.09
CA SER A 76 -8.85 9.97 11.28
C SER A 76 -9.80 8.79 11.44
N PHE A 77 -10.51 8.39 10.39
CA PHE A 77 -11.40 7.21 10.42
C PHE A 77 -10.66 5.93 10.77
N SER A 78 -9.47 5.72 10.21
CA SER A 78 -8.70 4.50 10.49
C SER A 78 -8.30 4.37 11.96
N HIS A 79 -8.12 5.49 12.68
CA HIS A 79 -7.72 5.51 14.07
C HIS A 79 -8.90 5.62 15.04
N LEU A 80 -9.97 6.31 14.68
CA LEU A 80 -11.11 6.57 15.57
C LEU A 80 -12.23 5.54 15.41
N ASP A 81 -12.55 5.16 14.16
CA ASP A 81 -13.73 4.34 13.86
C ASP A 81 -13.37 2.88 13.55
N TYR A 82 -12.21 2.65 12.89
CA TYR A 82 -11.85 1.32 12.39
C TYR A 82 -10.54 0.77 12.97
N PHE A 83 -10.11 1.23 14.12
CA PHE A 83 -8.90 0.73 14.77
C PHE A 83 -9.13 -0.66 15.39
N TYR A 84 -8.37 -1.64 14.92
CA TYR A 84 -8.26 -2.95 15.55
C TYR A 84 -6.87 -3.52 15.34
N LYS A 85 -6.05 -3.54 16.41
CA LYS A 85 -4.60 -3.87 16.41
C LYS A 85 -3.75 -2.90 15.58
N LYS A 86 -4.32 -2.30 14.54
CA LYS A 86 -3.72 -1.30 13.64
C LYS A 86 -4.83 -0.45 12.99
N PRO A 87 -4.49 0.74 12.45
CA PRO A 87 -5.48 1.60 11.80
C PRO A 87 -5.93 1.00 10.47
N ARG A 88 -7.20 0.65 10.34
CA ARG A 88 -7.77 -0.07 9.20
C ARG A 88 -8.66 0.83 8.37
N LEU A 89 -8.77 0.55 7.09
CA LEU A 89 -9.61 1.29 6.15
C LEU A 89 -10.46 0.34 5.30
N PRO A 90 -11.80 0.41 5.43
CA PRO A 90 -12.69 -0.28 4.50
C PRO A 90 -12.58 0.33 3.09
N LYS A 91 -12.65 -0.49 2.04
CA LYS A 91 -12.66 0.01 0.64
C LYS A 91 -13.83 0.95 0.37
N SER A 92 -15.00 0.70 0.94
CA SER A 92 -16.17 1.58 0.80
C SER A 92 -15.91 2.98 1.33
N VAL A 93 -15.20 3.10 2.46
CA VAL A 93 -14.84 4.40 3.06
C VAL A 93 -13.79 5.11 2.20
N ILE A 94 -12.79 4.38 1.67
CA ILE A 94 -11.82 4.96 0.73
C ILE A 94 -12.55 5.50 -0.50
N ASN A 95 -13.47 4.73 -1.10
CA ASN A 95 -14.24 5.16 -2.27
C ASN A 95 -15.06 6.43 -2.00
N LYS A 96 -15.63 6.56 -0.80
CA LYS A 96 -16.41 7.76 -0.41
C LYS A 96 -15.55 9.03 -0.39
N TYR A 97 -14.26 8.90 -0.08
CA TYR A 97 -13.30 10.02 0.04
C TYR A 97 -12.19 9.96 -1.01
N ARG A 98 -12.45 9.30 -2.15
CA ARG A 98 -11.44 9.07 -3.21
C ARG A 98 -11.07 10.35 -3.96
N ASP A 99 -11.94 11.34 -3.98
CA ASP A 99 -11.73 12.54 -4.79
C ASP A 99 -10.41 13.25 -4.45
N GLY A 100 -9.61 13.51 -5.48
CA GLY A 100 -8.29 14.12 -5.37
C GLY A 100 -7.18 13.20 -4.81
N LEU A 101 -7.45 11.91 -4.63
CA LEU A 101 -6.46 10.89 -4.29
C LEU A 101 -6.03 10.08 -5.52
N ILE A 102 -4.79 9.59 -5.47
CA ILE A 102 -4.27 8.54 -6.36
C ILE A 102 -4.01 7.32 -5.48
N ILE A 103 -4.53 6.16 -5.88
CA ILE A 103 -4.50 4.93 -5.10
C ILE A 103 -3.58 3.91 -5.75
N GLY A 104 -2.55 3.47 -5.01
CA GLY A 104 -1.55 2.49 -5.44
C GLY A 104 -1.71 1.13 -4.79
N SER A 105 -1.27 0.09 -5.50
CA SER A 105 -1.41 -1.32 -5.09
C SER A 105 -0.47 -1.74 -3.96
N ALA A 106 0.48 -0.88 -3.58
CA ALA A 106 1.50 -1.09 -2.55
C ALA A 106 2.48 -2.26 -2.85
N CYS A 107 3.18 -2.71 -1.81
CA CYS A 107 4.24 -3.73 -1.84
C CYS A 107 3.70 -5.17 -1.95
N GLU A 108 4.52 -6.16 -1.57
CA GLU A 108 4.13 -7.58 -1.54
C GLU A 108 2.98 -7.85 -0.56
N ALA A 109 2.80 -7.01 0.47
CA ALA A 109 1.67 -7.11 1.38
C ALA A 109 0.38 -6.45 0.83
N GLY A 110 0.45 -5.84 -0.37
CA GLY A 110 -0.69 -5.30 -1.09
C GLY A 110 -1.60 -6.39 -1.64
N GLU A 111 -2.89 -6.08 -1.76
CA GLU A 111 -3.90 -7.06 -2.18
C GLU A 111 -3.65 -7.60 -3.59
N LEU A 112 -3.18 -6.75 -4.52
CA LEU A 112 -2.90 -7.17 -5.89
C LEU A 112 -1.74 -8.16 -5.94
N TYR A 113 -0.62 -7.88 -5.25
CA TYR A 113 0.51 -8.81 -5.18
C TYR A 113 0.08 -10.13 -4.53
N GLN A 114 -0.68 -10.06 -3.43
CA GLN A 114 -1.19 -11.24 -2.74
C GLN A 114 -2.14 -12.07 -3.63
N ALA A 115 -2.89 -11.45 -4.51
CA ALA A 115 -3.74 -12.17 -5.46
C ALA A 115 -2.90 -13.00 -6.46
N PHE A 116 -1.79 -12.46 -6.97
CA PHE A 116 -0.84 -13.21 -7.80
C PHE A 116 -0.10 -14.29 -6.99
N TYR A 117 0.37 -13.96 -5.80
CA TYR A 117 1.06 -14.89 -4.92
C TYR A 117 0.19 -16.13 -4.62
N HIS A 118 -1.10 -15.94 -4.36
CA HIS A 118 -2.05 -17.01 -4.10
C HIS A 118 -2.66 -17.61 -5.37
N GLN A 119 -2.21 -17.20 -6.56
CA GLN A 119 -2.70 -17.70 -7.86
C GLN A 119 -4.22 -17.63 -7.97
N ARG A 120 -4.82 -16.51 -7.57
CA ARG A 120 -6.26 -16.31 -7.66
C ARG A 120 -6.73 -16.31 -9.13
N PRO A 121 -8.00 -16.63 -9.39
CA PRO A 121 -8.56 -16.58 -10.73
C PRO A 121 -8.38 -15.19 -11.36
N GLU A 122 -8.12 -15.15 -12.67
CA GLU A 122 -7.88 -13.92 -13.42
C GLU A 122 -8.99 -12.87 -13.24
N ALA A 123 -10.24 -13.31 -13.25
CA ALA A 123 -11.38 -12.42 -13.03
C ALA A 123 -11.34 -11.73 -11.65
N GLU A 124 -10.87 -12.42 -10.62
CA GLU A 124 -10.70 -11.85 -9.28
C GLU A 124 -9.52 -10.88 -9.24
N ILE A 125 -8.38 -11.24 -9.87
CA ILE A 125 -7.22 -10.35 -9.99
C ILE A 125 -7.63 -9.04 -10.68
N ARG A 126 -8.41 -9.10 -11.78
CA ARG A 126 -8.92 -7.93 -12.49
C ARG A 126 -9.89 -7.10 -11.65
N LYS A 127 -10.77 -7.74 -10.87
CA LYS A 127 -11.67 -7.05 -9.93
C LYS A 127 -10.85 -6.26 -8.89
N ILE A 128 -9.83 -6.90 -8.30
CA ILE A 128 -8.91 -6.28 -7.34
C ILE A 128 -8.15 -5.13 -7.99
N ALA A 129 -7.54 -5.35 -9.15
CA ALA A 129 -6.77 -4.35 -9.87
C ALA A 129 -7.60 -3.12 -10.25
N GLY A 130 -8.88 -3.29 -10.56
CA GLY A 130 -9.81 -2.19 -10.88
C GLY A 130 -9.98 -1.16 -9.77
N PHE A 131 -9.62 -1.48 -8.54
CA PHE A 131 -9.66 -0.57 -7.40
C PHE A 131 -8.53 0.48 -7.42
N TYR A 132 -7.38 0.15 -8.02
CA TYR A 132 -6.15 0.94 -7.97
C TYR A 132 -5.98 1.82 -9.21
N ASP A 133 -5.37 3.00 -9.04
CA ASP A 133 -5.06 3.93 -10.13
C ASP A 133 -3.71 3.62 -10.77
N TYR A 134 -2.79 2.99 -10.03
CA TYR A 134 -1.50 2.50 -10.51
C TYR A 134 -1.08 1.25 -9.75
N PHE A 135 -0.15 0.48 -10.33
CA PHE A 135 0.40 -0.70 -9.70
C PHE A 135 1.87 -0.51 -9.34
N GLU A 136 2.34 -1.27 -8.36
CA GLU A 136 3.74 -1.25 -7.92
C GLU A 136 4.41 -2.60 -8.15
N ILE A 137 5.68 -2.52 -8.56
CA ILE A 137 6.62 -3.64 -8.52
C ILE A 137 7.84 -3.23 -7.70
N GLN A 138 8.51 -4.20 -7.12
CA GLN A 138 9.69 -3.97 -6.29
C GLN A 138 10.87 -4.83 -6.75
N PRO A 139 12.13 -4.43 -6.43
CA PRO A 139 13.29 -5.26 -6.63
C PRO A 139 13.11 -6.63 -5.95
N LEU A 140 13.57 -7.70 -6.61
CA LEU A 140 13.39 -9.07 -6.08
C LEU A 140 13.98 -9.24 -4.68
N ILE A 141 15.01 -8.47 -4.33
CA ILE A 141 15.65 -8.51 -3.02
C ILE A 141 14.69 -8.15 -1.88
N ASN A 142 13.72 -7.25 -2.11
CA ASN A 142 12.72 -6.87 -1.11
C ASN A 142 11.84 -8.06 -0.71
N ASN A 143 11.59 -8.95 -1.66
CA ASN A 143 10.72 -10.12 -1.50
C ASN A 143 11.52 -11.42 -1.31
N ARG A 144 12.84 -11.34 -1.11
CA ARG A 144 13.73 -12.50 -0.94
C ARG A 144 13.26 -13.43 0.19
N PHE A 145 12.70 -12.89 1.25
CA PHE A 145 12.18 -13.68 2.36
C PHE A 145 11.10 -14.70 1.93
N LEU A 146 10.41 -14.47 0.80
CA LEU A 146 9.46 -15.42 0.22
C LEU A 146 10.15 -16.63 -0.43
N THR A 147 11.45 -16.56 -0.70
CA THR A 147 12.24 -17.66 -1.28
C THR A 147 12.93 -18.52 -0.21
N GLU A 148 12.96 -18.06 1.03
CA GLU A 148 13.62 -18.76 2.14
C GLU A 148 12.74 -19.89 2.68
N ASP A 149 13.38 -20.89 3.30
CA ASP A 149 12.65 -22.00 3.91
C ASP A 149 11.75 -21.52 5.05
N VAL A 150 10.56 -22.11 5.11
CA VAL A 150 9.62 -21.85 6.20
C VAL A 150 10.18 -22.51 7.45
N THR A 151 10.62 -21.73 8.43
CA THR A 151 11.06 -22.25 9.73
C THR A 151 9.84 -22.61 10.56
N GLU A 152 9.86 -23.79 11.17
CA GLU A 152 8.84 -24.24 12.11
C GLU A 152 8.73 -23.21 13.27
N GLY A 153 7.55 -22.66 13.50
CA GLY A 153 7.33 -21.57 14.46
C GLY A 153 7.66 -20.15 13.95
N GLY A 154 8.05 -19.99 12.69
CA GLY A 154 8.26 -18.68 12.06
C GLY A 154 6.98 -17.86 11.90
N LYS A 155 7.12 -16.57 11.59
CA LYS A 155 6.01 -15.60 11.44
C LYS A 155 4.93 -16.03 10.43
N TYR A 156 5.29 -16.88 9.47
CA TYR A 156 4.41 -17.34 8.39
C TYR A 156 4.61 -18.84 8.12
N PRO A 157 4.17 -19.75 9.03
CA PRO A 157 4.46 -21.19 8.94
C PRO A 157 3.84 -21.87 7.71
N ASP A 158 2.74 -21.34 7.20
CA ASP A 158 1.98 -21.93 6.06
C ASP A 158 2.20 -21.19 4.74
N ARG A 159 3.23 -20.34 4.64
CA ARG A 159 3.45 -19.59 3.40
C ARG A 159 3.98 -20.51 2.29
N ARG A 160 3.50 -20.29 1.07
CA ARG A 160 4.08 -20.90 -0.13
C ARG A 160 5.51 -20.34 -0.33
N ARG A 161 6.50 -21.23 -0.44
CA ARG A 161 7.86 -20.85 -0.85
C ARG A 161 7.88 -20.56 -2.34
N LEU A 162 8.48 -19.44 -2.71
CA LEU A 162 8.71 -19.03 -4.10
C LEU A 162 10.17 -19.28 -4.50
N THR A 163 10.41 -19.33 -5.81
CA THR A 163 11.73 -19.20 -6.43
C THR A 163 11.96 -17.74 -6.85
N ASN A 164 13.20 -17.39 -7.24
CA ASN A 164 13.46 -16.09 -7.85
C ASN A 164 12.72 -15.91 -9.17
N ASP A 165 12.50 -16.99 -9.93
CA ASP A 165 11.73 -16.97 -11.17
C ASP A 165 10.26 -16.67 -10.88
N ASP A 166 9.67 -17.29 -9.83
CA ASP A 166 8.30 -16.97 -9.41
C ASP A 166 8.15 -15.49 -9.02
N LEU A 167 9.11 -14.91 -8.30
CA LEU A 167 9.10 -13.47 -7.96
C LEU A 167 9.15 -12.59 -9.20
N MET A 168 9.99 -12.97 -10.17
CA MET A 168 10.10 -12.26 -11.44
C MET A 168 8.82 -12.38 -12.27
N ASP A 169 8.18 -13.55 -12.28
CA ASP A 169 6.94 -13.79 -13.01
C ASP A 169 5.75 -13.03 -12.39
N ILE A 170 5.71 -12.88 -11.07
CA ILE A 170 4.71 -11.99 -10.43
C ILE A 170 4.91 -10.55 -10.90
N ASN A 171 6.14 -10.01 -10.87
CA ASN A 171 6.41 -8.66 -11.35
C ASN A 171 6.03 -8.48 -12.83
N ARG A 172 6.38 -9.45 -13.69
CA ARG A 172 6.01 -9.43 -15.12
C ARG A 172 4.49 -9.45 -15.31
N SER A 173 3.79 -10.25 -14.51
CA SER A 173 2.33 -10.36 -14.56
C SER A 173 1.65 -9.04 -14.16
N ILE A 174 2.18 -8.36 -13.12
CA ILE A 174 1.70 -7.03 -12.72
C ILE A 174 1.94 -6.00 -13.84
N VAL A 175 3.11 -6.03 -14.49
CA VAL A 175 3.41 -5.14 -15.62
C VAL A 175 2.46 -5.40 -16.79
N ALA A 176 2.28 -6.66 -17.19
CA ALA A 176 1.38 -7.03 -18.27
C ALA A 176 -0.07 -6.62 -17.99
N LEU A 177 -0.54 -6.80 -16.74
CA LEU A 177 -1.86 -6.36 -16.31
C LEU A 177 -2.00 -4.84 -16.37
N GLY A 178 -0.94 -4.10 -15.99
CA GLY A 178 -0.91 -2.64 -16.09
C GLY A 178 -1.02 -2.15 -17.53
N GLU A 179 -0.29 -2.76 -18.44
CA GLU A 179 -0.38 -2.46 -19.88
C GLU A 179 -1.79 -2.73 -20.42
N GLU A 180 -2.37 -3.88 -20.08
CA GLU A 180 -3.70 -4.27 -20.54
C GLU A 180 -4.81 -3.36 -19.99
N MET A 181 -4.72 -2.96 -18.72
CA MET A 181 -5.70 -2.10 -18.06
C MET A 181 -5.44 -0.61 -18.26
N GLU A 182 -4.39 -0.24 -19.03
CA GLU A 182 -3.94 1.14 -19.23
C GLU A 182 -3.66 1.86 -17.89
N ARG A 183 -3.07 1.13 -16.92
CA ARG A 183 -2.67 1.64 -15.61
C ARG A 183 -1.16 1.79 -15.54
N PRO A 184 -0.63 2.93 -15.02
CA PRO A 184 0.79 3.06 -14.77
C PRO A 184 1.31 1.96 -13.85
N VAL A 185 2.50 1.42 -14.15
CA VAL A 185 3.25 0.55 -13.24
C VAL A 185 4.52 1.27 -12.85
N VAL A 186 4.76 1.38 -11.55
CA VAL A 186 5.92 2.08 -11.00
C VAL A 186 6.82 1.10 -10.24
N ALA A 187 8.13 1.28 -10.36
CA ALA A 187 9.10 0.55 -9.56
C ALA A 187 9.42 1.36 -8.30
N THR A 188 9.17 0.77 -7.13
CA THR A 188 9.46 1.37 -5.83
C THR A 188 10.50 0.56 -5.08
N THR A 189 11.23 1.18 -4.16
CA THR A 189 12.28 0.51 -3.38
C THR A 189 11.85 0.10 -1.99
N ASP A 190 10.70 0.62 -1.50
CA ASP A 190 10.22 0.39 -0.13
C ASP A 190 11.31 0.65 0.92
N ALA A 191 12.01 1.78 0.77
CA ALA A 191 13.14 2.13 1.62
C ALA A 191 12.69 2.43 3.05
N HIS A 192 13.24 1.70 4.03
CA HIS A 192 12.92 1.82 5.44
C HIS A 192 14.01 2.45 6.29
N TYR A 193 15.19 2.65 5.73
CA TYR A 193 16.34 3.28 6.40
C TYR A 193 17.21 3.99 5.37
N ASP A 194 17.95 4.97 5.82
CA ASP A 194 18.79 5.84 5.00
C ASP A 194 20.25 5.38 4.93
N SER A 195 20.66 4.48 5.82
CA SER A 195 22.03 4.00 5.94
C SER A 195 22.08 2.62 6.59
N ASP A 196 23.18 1.89 6.39
CA ASP A 196 23.42 0.58 7.00
C ASP A 196 23.40 0.64 8.54
N THR A 197 23.83 1.77 9.12
CA THR A 197 23.80 1.97 10.58
C THR A 197 22.41 2.14 11.13
N SER A 198 21.47 2.70 10.38
CA SER A 198 20.06 2.82 10.80
C SER A 198 19.27 1.53 10.58
N ALA A 199 19.76 0.62 9.74
CA ALA A 199 19.12 -0.69 9.50
C ALA A 199 18.99 -1.55 10.77
N ILE A 200 19.88 -1.39 11.75
CA ILE A 200 19.87 -2.15 13.01
C ILE A 200 18.65 -1.86 13.90
N TYR A 201 17.95 -0.76 13.66
CA TYR A 201 16.77 -0.35 14.45
C TYR A 201 15.44 -0.80 13.86
N ARG A 202 15.45 -1.60 12.80
CA ARG A 202 14.26 -2.16 12.14
C ARG A 202 13.86 -3.53 12.66
#